data_ee52ab2c9cf3a44ec4d8d93fcbd9b71d
#
_entry.id   ee52ab2c9cf3a44ec4d8d93fcbd9b71d
#
_cell.length_a   1.000
_cell.length_b   1.000
_cell.length_c   1.000
_cell.angle_alpha   90.00
_cell.angle_beta   90.00
_cell.angle_gamma   90.00
#
_symmetry.space_group_name_H-M   'P 1'
#
loop_
_entity.id
_entity.type
_entity.pdbx_description
1 polymer ?
#
loop_
_entity_poly.entity_id
_entity_poly.type
_entity_poly.pdbx_seq_one_letter_code
_entity_poly.pdbx_strand_id
1 'polypeptide(L)'
;MAVISVKDFVKYVILMGETMGNFAHTFSCTKPMSINTNSWNRLRYTLYLPVYDLVADRFFRKYRARSLSLLQSKPSDAILLLGAGSGLDLVCLQEQTNLTAIDITPGMIAKLKERAAVLQVPVQAQVMDGQHLLFPNNSFDAVVLHLILAVIPDPVACLKEVERVLKPGGAAMVFDKFLPDGQEPTVFRRLLNQVAGTLFSDINRSIGKITAHTTLQLEFNEAAALGGAFRIIRLRKPL
;
A
#
# COMPACT_ATOMS: atom_id res chain seq x y z
N MET A 1 5.77 -29.05 0.80
CA MET A 1 5.13 -27.77 1.12
C MET A 1 4.09 -27.47 0.03
N ALA A 2 2.82 -27.49 0.39
CA ALA A 2 1.72 -27.34 -0.58
C ALA A 2 1.74 -25.93 -1.22
N VAL A 3 1.67 -25.90 -2.54
CA VAL A 3 1.55 -24.68 -3.32
C VAL A 3 0.11 -24.18 -3.19
N ILE A 4 -0.12 -23.16 -2.40
CA ILE A 4 -1.43 -22.50 -2.34
C ILE A 4 -1.67 -21.85 -3.71
N SER A 5 -2.69 -22.30 -4.43
CA SER A 5 -3.04 -21.75 -5.74
C SER A 5 -3.71 -20.39 -5.58
N VAL A 6 -3.73 -19.58 -6.66
CA VAL A 6 -4.47 -18.30 -6.69
C VAL A 6 -5.95 -18.50 -6.35
N LYS A 7 -6.53 -19.66 -6.76
CA LYS A 7 -7.92 -20.04 -6.44
C LYS A 7 -8.11 -20.28 -4.94
N ASP A 8 -7.12 -20.90 -4.28
CA ASP A 8 -7.16 -21.15 -2.84
C ASP A 8 -6.99 -19.85 -2.04
N PHE A 9 -6.17 -18.93 -2.53
CA PHE A 9 -6.04 -17.58 -1.94
C PHE A 9 -7.34 -16.79 -2.03
N VAL A 10 -7.97 -16.76 -3.20
CA VAL A 10 -9.27 -16.09 -3.40
C VAL A 10 -10.34 -16.74 -2.52
N LYS A 11 -10.36 -18.08 -2.43
CA LYS A 11 -11.29 -18.84 -1.60
C LYS A 11 -11.08 -18.57 -0.10
N TYR A 12 -9.82 -18.47 0.34
CA TYR A 12 -9.46 -18.14 1.72
C TYR A 12 -9.89 -16.70 2.07
N VAL A 13 -9.70 -15.76 1.17
CA VAL A 13 -10.14 -14.37 1.29
C VAL A 13 -11.67 -14.27 1.38
N ILE A 14 -12.40 -15.07 0.59
CA ILE A 14 -13.87 -15.14 0.60
C ILE A 14 -14.37 -15.78 1.91
N LEU A 15 -13.79 -16.90 2.34
CA LEU A 15 -14.17 -17.60 3.58
C LEU A 15 -13.95 -16.73 4.84
N MET A 16 -12.86 -15.95 4.88
CA MET A 16 -12.63 -14.97 5.96
C MET A 16 -13.67 -13.85 5.93
N GLY A 17 -14.14 -13.46 4.74
CA GLY A 17 -15.23 -12.49 4.58
C GLY A 17 -16.56 -12.97 5.15
N GLU A 18 -16.90 -14.24 4.93
CA GLU A 18 -18.15 -14.85 5.43
C GLU A 18 -18.16 -15.00 6.97
N THR A 19 -17.04 -15.34 7.58
CA THR A 19 -16.93 -15.44 9.06
C THR A 19 -17.07 -14.08 9.75
N MET A 20 -16.65 -12.99 9.12
CA MET A 20 -16.78 -11.64 9.69
C MET A 20 -18.11 -10.94 9.31
N GLY A 21 -18.77 -11.33 8.22
CA GLY A 21 -20.08 -10.82 7.82
C GLY A 21 -21.17 -11.13 8.85
N ASN A 22 -21.07 -12.24 9.55
CA ASN A 22 -22.01 -12.63 10.61
C ASN A 22 -21.90 -11.75 11.88
N PHE A 23 -20.81 -11.00 12.05
CA PHE A 23 -20.64 -10.08 13.18
C PHE A 23 -21.24 -8.69 12.92
N ALA A 24 -21.50 -8.33 11.66
CA ALA A 24 -21.98 -6.99 11.27
C ALA A 24 -23.51 -6.84 11.28
N HIS A 25 -24.28 -7.92 11.43
CA HIS A 25 -25.75 -7.91 11.33
C HIS A 25 -26.49 -7.38 12.58
N THR A 26 -25.79 -6.95 13.62
CA THR A 26 -26.43 -6.53 14.89
C THR A 26 -26.55 -5.01 15.08
N PHE A 27 -26.17 -4.17 14.11
CA PHE A 27 -26.33 -2.71 14.23
C PHE A 27 -27.23 -2.13 13.13
N SER A 28 -28.41 -1.71 13.55
CA SER A 28 -29.46 -1.05 12.76
C SER A 28 -29.09 0.40 12.38
N CYS A 29 -29.30 0.69 11.11
CA CYS A 29 -29.78 1.93 10.48
C CYS A 29 -29.24 3.29 10.94
N THR A 30 -28.22 3.79 10.23
CA THR A 30 -28.07 5.22 9.79
C THR A 30 -26.93 5.28 8.77
N LYS A 31 -27.04 6.09 7.68
CA LYS A 31 -26.11 6.35 6.56
C LYS A 31 -24.96 5.34 6.40
N PRO A 32 -24.56 4.89 5.19
CA PRO A 32 -23.40 4.01 5.02
C PRO A 32 -22.17 4.76 5.52
N MET A 33 -21.83 4.55 6.77
CA MET A 33 -20.61 5.01 7.38
C MET A 33 -19.50 4.25 6.67
N SER A 34 -18.59 4.95 6.01
CA SER A 34 -17.39 4.33 5.44
C SER A 34 -16.69 3.58 6.56
N ILE A 35 -16.76 2.24 6.55
CA ILE A 35 -16.13 1.38 7.55
C ILE A 35 -14.60 1.40 7.39
N ASN A 36 -14.09 1.96 6.28
CA ASN A 36 -12.67 2.13 6.06
C ASN A 36 -12.10 3.27 6.90
N THR A 37 -11.85 3.01 8.17
CA THR A 37 -11.22 3.94 9.12
C THR A 37 -9.82 3.42 9.50
N ASN A 38 -8.96 4.33 9.97
CA ASN A 38 -7.64 3.96 10.49
C ASN A 38 -7.72 2.95 11.64
N SER A 39 -8.71 3.08 12.53
CA SER A 39 -8.91 2.14 13.65
C SER A 39 -9.29 0.74 13.14
N TRP A 40 -10.16 0.67 12.14
CA TRP A 40 -10.54 -0.60 11.50
C TRP A 40 -9.34 -1.24 10.78
N ASN A 41 -8.57 -0.46 10.06
CA ASN A 41 -7.36 -0.94 9.39
C ASN A 41 -6.34 -1.48 10.40
N ARG A 42 -6.09 -0.77 11.50
CA ARG A 42 -5.20 -1.25 12.58
C ARG A 42 -5.66 -2.60 13.14
N LEU A 43 -6.94 -2.74 13.49
CA LEU A 43 -7.49 -3.99 14.02
C LEU A 43 -7.34 -5.13 13.02
N ARG A 44 -7.75 -4.92 11.79
CA ARG A 44 -7.72 -5.89 10.71
C ARG A 44 -6.30 -6.40 10.43
N TYR A 45 -5.35 -5.50 10.25
CA TYR A 45 -3.96 -5.90 9.99
C TYR A 45 -3.31 -6.59 11.19
N THR A 46 -3.66 -6.26 12.41
CA THR A 46 -3.21 -7.00 13.59
C THR A 46 -3.67 -8.46 13.57
N LEU A 47 -4.91 -8.73 13.13
CA LEU A 47 -5.45 -10.08 13.01
C LEU A 47 -4.85 -10.88 11.84
N TYR A 48 -4.49 -10.22 10.74
CA TYR A 48 -3.96 -10.87 9.53
C TYR A 48 -2.43 -11.07 9.55
N LEU A 49 -1.73 -10.44 10.48
CA LEU A 49 -0.27 -10.45 10.61
C LEU A 49 0.42 -11.81 10.37
N PRO A 50 -0.06 -12.96 10.92
CA PRO A 50 0.66 -14.22 10.78
C PRO A 50 0.64 -14.81 9.36
N VAL A 51 -0.44 -14.58 8.61
CA VAL A 51 -0.67 -15.20 7.29
C VAL A 51 -0.34 -14.24 6.16
N TYR A 52 -0.48 -12.93 6.42
CA TYR A 52 -0.27 -11.88 5.41
C TYR A 52 1.12 -11.94 4.78
N ASP A 53 2.17 -12.04 5.60
CA ASP A 53 3.56 -12.04 5.13
C ASP A 53 3.86 -13.20 4.19
N LEU A 54 3.42 -14.41 4.54
CA LEU A 54 3.70 -15.60 3.74
C LEU A 54 3.07 -15.52 2.35
N VAL A 55 1.83 -15.04 2.29
CA VAL A 55 1.07 -14.96 1.04
C VAL A 55 1.51 -13.76 0.22
N ALA A 56 1.62 -12.59 0.85
CA ALA A 56 1.99 -11.34 0.17
C ALA A 56 3.43 -11.40 -0.36
N ASP A 57 4.37 -11.96 0.41
CA ASP A 57 5.75 -12.10 -0.05
C ASP A 57 5.83 -13.03 -1.27
N ARG A 58 5.29 -14.24 -1.19
CA ARG A 58 5.37 -15.21 -2.28
C ARG A 58 4.75 -14.71 -3.58
N PHE A 59 3.61 -13.99 -3.48
CA PHE A 59 2.86 -13.55 -4.67
C PHE A 59 3.40 -12.25 -5.26
N PHE A 60 3.80 -11.29 -4.43
CA PHE A 60 4.14 -9.94 -4.87
C PHE A 60 5.64 -9.63 -4.90
N ARG A 61 6.51 -10.50 -4.40
CA ARG A 61 7.97 -10.27 -4.32
C ARG A 61 8.57 -9.78 -5.63
N LYS A 62 8.29 -10.46 -6.74
CA LYS A 62 8.84 -10.09 -8.06
C LYS A 62 8.39 -8.70 -8.53
N TYR A 63 7.15 -8.31 -8.22
CA TYR A 63 6.61 -7.02 -8.61
C TYR A 63 7.13 -5.88 -7.71
N ARG A 64 7.32 -6.14 -6.41
CA ARG A 64 7.99 -5.22 -5.50
C ARG A 64 9.45 -4.99 -5.94
N ALA A 65 10.18 -6.05 -6.22
CA ALA A 65 11.56 -5.95 -6.72
C ALA A 65 11.61 -5.16 -8.04
N ARG A 66 10.68 -5.43 -8.98
CA ARG A 66 10.57 -4.67 -10.23
C ARG A 66 10.27 -3.19 -9.97
N SER A 67 9.32 -2.88 -9.09
CA SER A 67 8.99 -1.49 -8.72
C SER A 67 10.23 -0.78 -8.15
N LEU A 68 10.91 -1.39 -7.20
CA LEU A 68 12.10 -0.80 -6.57
C LEU A 68 13.29 -0.66 -7.54
N SER A 69 13.47 -1.59 -8.49
CA SER A 69 14.50 -1.44 -9.51
C SER A 69 14.30 -0.23 -10.44
N LEU A 70 13.04 0.21 -10.59
CA LEU A 70 12.69 1.40 -11.38
C LEU A 70 12.86 2.71 -10.59
N LEU A 71 13.07 2.64 -9.27
CA LEU A 71 13.29 3.84 -8.45
C LEU A 71 14.56 4.58 -8.83
N GLN A 72 15.61 3.84 -9.24
CA GLN A 72 16.91 4.40 -9.64
C GLN A 72 17.53 5.30 -8.55
N SER A 73 17.38 4.90 -7.28
CA SER A 73 17.92 5.62 -6.14
C SER A 73 19.40 5.34 -5.94
N LYS A 74 20.11 6.32 -5.40
CA LYS A 74 21.48 6.17 -4.89
C LYS A 74 21.44 5.63 -3.46
N PRO A 75 22.49 4.96 -2.98
CA PRO A 75 22.54 4.44 -1.60
C PRO A 75 22.30 5.51 -0.52
N SER A 76 22.66 6.75 -0.77
CA SER A 76 22.51 7.89 0.17
C SER A 76 21.18 8.61 0.09
N ASP A 77 20.33 8.29 -0.90
CA ASP A 77 19.06 8.98 -1.07
C ASP A 77 18.14 8.74 0.13
N ALA A 78 17.48 9.77 0.59
CA ALA A 78 16.48 9.67 1.65
C ALA A 78 15.20 9.06 1.10
N ILE A 79 14.88 7.84 1.51
CA ILE A 79 13.73 7.09 1.03
C ILE A 79 12.72 6.87 2.16
N LEU A 80 11.46 7.23 1.92
CA LEU A 80 10.34 6.93 2.80
C LEU A 80 9.58 5.71 2.28
N LEU A 81 9.45 4.68 3.11
CA LEU A 81 8.52 3.56 2.91
C LEU A 81 7.21 3.89 3.63
N LEU A 82 6.17 4.28 2.89
CA LEU A 82 4.88 4.68 3.43
C LEU A 82 3.90 3.49 3.39
N GLY A 83 3.39 3.09 4.56
CA GLY A 83 2.63 1.85 4.72
C GLY A 83 3.53 0.63 4.57
N ALA A 84 4.71 0.68 5.19
CA ALA A 84 5.78 -0.30 5.02
C ALA A 84 5.42 -1.73 5.49
N GLY A 85 4.32 -1.88 6.23
CA GLY A 85 3.90 -3.17 6.78
C GLY A 85 5.02 -3.82 7.60
N SER A 86 5.21 -5.10 7.43
CA SER A 86 6.26 -5.89 8.08
C SER A 86 7.66 -5.74 7.44
N GLY A 87 7.85 -4.80 6.50
CA GLY A 87 9.14 -4.52 5.87
C GLY A 87 9.56 -5.50 4.78
N LEU A 88 8.61 -6.07 4.02
CA LEU A 88 8.93 -6.99 2.91
C LEU A 88 9.79 -6.35 1.82
N ASP A 89 9.77 -5.03 1.68
CA ASP A 89 10.57 -4.29 0.71
C ASP A 89 12.05 -4.17 1.09
N LEU A 90 12.39 -4.31 2.38
CA LEU A 90 13.76 -4.15 2.87
C LEU A 90 14.75 -5.09 2.20
N VAL A 91 14.32 -6.27 1.78
CA VAL A 91 15.15 -7.24 1.07
C VAL A 91 15.72 -6.71 -0.25
N CYS A 92 15.04 -5.75 -0.86
CA CYS A 92 15.44 -5.10 -2.11
C CYS A 92 16.16 -3.75 -1.88
N LEU A 93 16.32 -3.32 -0.63
CA LEU A 93 16.86 -2.02 -0.24
C LEU A 93 18.10 -2.13 0.67
N GLN A 94 18.81 -3.25 0.62
CA GLN A 94 19.95 -3.53 1.50
C GLN A 94 21.14 -2.58 1.27
N GLU A 95 21.25 -1.99 0.08
CA GLU A 95 22.29 -1.02 -0.24
C GLU A 95 21.96 0.41 0.22
N GLN A 96 20.72 0.66 0.66
CA GLN A 96 20.29 1.98 1.08
C GLN A 96 20.70 2.26 2.53
N THR A 97 21.24 3.45 2.76
CA THR A 97 21.74 3.87 4.08
C THR A 97 20.84 4.88 4.80
N ASN A 98 19.83 5.43 4.12
CA ASN A 98 18.97 6.47 4.65
C ASN A 98 17.48 6.14 4.43
N LEU A 99 17.02 5.08 5.12
CA LEU A 99 15.64 4.61 5.05
C LEU A 99 14.82 5.07 6.24
N THR A 100 13.64 5.60 5.95
CA THR A 100 12.58 5.84 6.93
C THR A 100 11.38 4.98 6.57
N ALA A 101 10.76 4.31 7.54
CA ALA A 101 9.59 3.47 7.31
C ALA A 101 8.47 3.84 8.28
N ILE A 102 7.25 3.98 7.75
CA ILE A 102 6.07 4.24 8.57
C ILE A 102 4.96 3.23 8.26
N ASP A 103 4.23 2.87 9.31
CA ASP A 103 2.96 2.13 9.21
C ASP A 103 2.06 2.56 10.36
N ILE A 104 0.76 2.50 10.16
CA ILE A 104 -0.22 2.86 11.20
C ILE A 104 -0.35 1.78 12.28
N THR A 105 0.12 0.55 12.01
CA THR A 105 -0.04 -0.63 12.86
C THR A 105 1.24 -0.89 13.67
N PRO A 106 1.22 -0.74 15.01
CA PRO A 106 2.41 -0.96 15.85
C PRO A 106 3.05 -2.36 15.68
N GLY A 107 2.22 -3.41 15.53
CA GLY A 107 2.70 -4.78 15.32
C GLY A 107 3.45 -4.96 13.99
N MET A 108 3.08 -4.21 12.93
CA MET A 108 3.81 -4.19 11.67
C MET A 108 5.18 -3.54 11.85
N ILE A 109 5.24 -2.40 12.53
CA ILE A 109 6.51 -1.72 12.83
C ILE A 109 7.44 -2.59 13.68
N ALA A 110 6.92 -3.35 14.66
CA ALA A 110 7.73 -4.28 15.43
C ALA A 110 8.37 -5.35 14.53
N LYS A 111 7.57 -6.01 13.68
CA LYS A 111 8.08 -7.00 12.71
C LYS A 111 9.06 -6.42 11.69
N LEU A 112 8.81 -5.18 11.24
CA LEU A 112 9.73 -4.49 10.34
C LEU A 112 11.10 -4.30 10.99
N LYS A 113 11.13 -3.86 12.27
CA LYS A 113 12.39 -3.71 13.02
C LYS A 113 13.13 -5.03 13.20
N GLU A 114 12.41 -6.12 13.51
CA GLU A 114 13.01 -7.47 13.59
C GLU A 114 13.62 -7.88 12.25
N ARG A 115 12.88 -7.68 11.14
CA ARG A 115 13.38 -7.99 9.79
C ARG A 115 14.58 -7.13 9.41
N ALA A 116 14.54 -5.84 9.71
CA ALA A 116 15.65 -4.93 9.46
C ALA A 116 16.93 -5.36 10.19
N ALA A 117 16.81 -5.78 11.45
CA ALA A 117 17.93 -6.30 12.22
C ALA A 117 18.52 -7.58 11.61
N VAL A 118 17.67 -8.53 11.18
CA VAL A 118 18.11 -9.77 10.51
C VAL A 118 18.81 -9.48 9.18
N LEU A 119 18.31 -8.52 8.41
CA LEU A 119 18.87 -8.12 7.11
C LEU A 119 20.03 -7.13 7.23
N GLN A 120 20.31 -6.64 8.44
CA GLN A 120 21.31 -5.59 8.71
C GLN A 120 21.06 -4.30 7.90
N VAL A 121 19.79 -3.97 7.67
CA VAL A 121 19.39 -2.75 6.93
C VAL A 121 19.12 -1.63 7.93
N PRO A 122 19.85 -0.49 7.84
CA PRO A 122 19.59 0.66 8.70
C PRO A 122 18.25 1.31 8.29
N VAL A 123 17.29 1.33 9.21
CA VAL A 123 15.98 1.95 8.96
C VAL A 123 15.43 2.63 10.22
N GLN A 124 14.96 3.87 10.06
CA GLN A 124 14.20 4.58 11.09
C GLN A 124 12.72 4.21 10.95
N ALA A 125 12.20 3.35 11.84
CA ALA A 125 10.84 2.85 11.74
C ALA A 125 9.95 3.37 12.88
N GLN A 126 8.79 3.95 12.53
CA GLN A 126 7.86 4.58 13.48
C GLN A 126 6.39 4.37 13.09
N VAL A 127 5.52 4.40 14.10
CA VAL A 127 4.07 4.36 13.89
C VAL A 127 3.59 5.75 13.49
N MET A 128 2.98 5.85 12.28
CA MET A 128 2.50 7.13 11.76
C MET A 128 1.37 6.91 10.75
N ASP A 129 0.44 7.87 10.68
CA ASP A 129 -0.61 7.90 9.65
C ASP A 129 -0.06 8.51 8.35
N GLY A 130 -0.15 7.77 7.24
CA GLY A 130 0.27 8.24 5.92
C GLY A 130 -0.53 9.41 5.36
N GLN A 131 -1.67 9.75 5.98
CA GLN A 131 -2.48 10.92 5.61
C GLN A 131 -2.04 12.21 6.31
N HIS A 132 -1.18 12.10 7.33
CA HIS A 132 -0.68 13.22 8.14
C HIS A 132 0.77 12.94 8.54
N LEU A 133 1.71 13.30 7.66
CA LEU A 133 3.12 13.05 7.87
C LEU A 133 3.77 14.13 8.75
N LEU A 134 4.49 13.70 9.77
CA LEU A 134 5.21 14.59 10.69
C LEU A 134 6.62 14.96 10.19
N PHE A 135 6.87 14.81 8.89
CA PHE A 135 8.13 15.19 8.26
C PHE A 135 8.07 16.60 7.66
N PRO A 136 9.18 17.32 7.61
CA PRO A 136 9.26 18.60 6.91
C PRO A 136 8.98 18.47 5.41
N ASN A 137 8.68 19.59 4.76
CA ASN A 137 8.59 19.65 3.29
C ASN A 137 9.94 19.29 2.67
N ASN A 138 9.92 18.67 1.49
CA ASN A 138 11.12 18.38 0.69
C ASN A 138 12.19 17.58 1.46
N SER A 139 11.79 16.58 2.24
CA SER A 139 12.66 15.74 3.09
C SER A 139 13.21 14.53 2.36
N PHE A 140 12.47 13.99 1.38
CA PHE A 140 12.77 12.70 0.76
C PHE A 140 13.06 12.82 -0.73
N ASP A 141 14.06 12.08 -1.19
CA ASP A 141 14.37 11.93 -2.61
C ASP A 141 13.38 10.99 -3.29
N ALA A 142 12.88 10.01 -2.51
CA ALA A 142 11.87 9.07 -2.99
C ALA A 142 10.89 8.65 -1.89
N VAL A 143 9.66 8.30 -2.32
CA VAL A 143 8.63 7.68 -1.47
C VAL A 143 8.14 6.39 -2.14
N VAL A 144 8.08 5.30 -1.39
CA VAL A 144 7.57 4.01 -1.86
C VAL A 144 6.21 3.74 -1.22
N LEU A 145 5.22 3.45 -2.06
CA LEU A 145 3.83 3.17 -1.65
C LEU A 145 3.41 1.82 -2.23
N HIS A 146 3.72 0.74 -1.52
CA HIS A 146 3.34 -0.60 -1.95
C HIS A 146 2.10 -1.10 -1.20
N LEU A 147 1.02 -1.36 -1.94
CA LEU A 147 -0.25 -1.93 -1.45
C LEU A 147 -0.95 -1.09 -0.37
N ILE A 148 -0.78 0.23 -0.40
CA ILE A 148 -1.32 1.16 0.58
C ILE A 148 -2.44 2.07 0.03
N LEU A 149 -2.31 2.54 -1.22
CA LEU A 149 -3.29 3.47 -1.79
C LEU A 149 -4.68 2.86 -2.00
N ALA A 150 -4.79 1.53 -2.11
CA ALA A 150 -6.08 0.85 -2.18
C ALA A 150 -6.75 0.64 -0.82
N VAL A 151 -6.01 0.78 0.29
CA VAL A 151 -6.52 0.51 1.66
C VAL A 151 -6.63 1.74 2.54
N ILE A 152 -5.80 2.76 2.31
CA ILE A 152 -5.83 3.99 3.11
C ILE A 152 -7.19 4.71 2.96
N PRO A 153 -7.77 5.26 4.04
CA PRO A 153 -9.08 5.90 3.96
C PRO A 153 -9.15 7.02 2.93
N ASP A 154 -8.23 7.97 2.99
CA ASP A 154 -8.13 9.09 2.04
C ASP A 154 -6.81 9.03 1.25
N PRO A 155 -6.81 8.42 0.04
CA PRO A 155 -5.63 8.35 -0.80
C PRO A 155 -5.22 9.70 -1.38
N VAL A 156 -6.15 10.67 -1.49
CA VAL A 156 -5.84 12.02 -1.98
C VAL A 156 -5.06 12.77 -0.90
N ALA A 157 -5.50 12.74 0.36
CA ALA A 157 -4.74 13.32 1.46
C ALA A 157 -3.34 12.67 1.58
N CYS A 158 -3.26 11.34 1.47
CA CYS A 158 -1.98 10.64 1.47
C CYS A 158 -1.06 11.12 0.34
N LEU A 159 -1.55 11.22 -0.89
CA LEU A 159 -0.72 11.60 -2.03
C LEU A 159 -0.31 13.09 -1.99
N LYS A 160 -1.12 13.96 -1.40
CA LYS A 160 -0.74 15.36 -1.11
C LYS A 160 0.41 15.43 -0.09
N GLU A 161 0.36 14.60 0.95
CA GLU A 161 1.46 14.50 1.91
C GLU A 161 2.74 13.96 1.26
N VAL A 162 2.61 12.94 0.38
CA VAL A 162 3.74 12.44 -0.43
C VAL A 162 4.36 13.54 -1.27
N GLU A 163 3.52 14.31 -1.99
CA GLU A 163 3.98 15.47 -2.78
C GLU A 163 4.70 16.50 -1.90
N ARG A 164 4.16 16.81 -0.73
CA ARG A 164 4.74 17.79 0.20
C ARG A 164 6.11 17.38 0.69
N VAL A 165 6.28 16.11 1.08
CA VAL A 165 7.55 15.62 1.64
C VAL A 165 8.59 15.25 0.60
N LEU A 166 8.21 15.01 -0.66
CA LEU A 166 9.14 14.81 -1.76
C LEU A 166 9.90 16.10 -2.06
N LYS A 167 11.21 15.99 -2.30
CA LYS A 167 12.03 17.06 -2.86
C LYS A 167 11.58 17.38 -4.31
N PRO A 168 11.78 18.61 -4.81
CA PRO A 168 11.65 18.89 -6.24
C PRO A 168 12.46 17.86 -7.06
N GLY A 169 11.89 17.32 -8.12
CA GLY A 169 12.50 16.25 -8.91
C GLY A 169 12.48 14.86 -8.24
N GLY A 170 12.00 14.73 -7.02
CA GLY A 170 11.85 13.45 -6.32
C GLY A 170 10.74 12.56 -6.91
N ALA A 171 10.79 11.26 -6.65
CA ALA A 171 9.88 10.28 -7.24
C ALA A 171 9.06 9.50 -6.20
N ALA A 172 7.79 9.25 -6.50
CA ALA A 172 6.97 8.29 -5.77
C ALA A 172 6.81 7.01 -6.60
N MET A 173 7.16 5.86 -6.01
CA MET A 173 6.95 4.54 -6.59
C MET A 173 5.73 3.89 -5.97
N VAL A 174 4.73 3.61 -6.79
CA VAL A 174 3.47 3.00 -6.38
C VAL A 174 3.37 1.60 -6.99
N PHE A 175 3.09 0.60 -6.15
CA PHE A 175 2.66 -0.72 -6.60
C PHE A 175 1.37 -1.06 -5.89
N ASP A 176 0.25 -0.99 -6.60
CA ASP A 176 -1.09 -1.26 -6.04
C ASP A 176 -2.08 -1.64 -7.13
N LYS A 177 -3.29 -1.98 -6.72
CA LYS A 177 -4.39 -2.29 -7.64
C LYS A 177 -5.19 -1.03 -7.95
N PHE A 178 -5.39 -0.82 -9.26
CA PHE A 178 -6.18 0.30 -9.76
C PHE A 178 -7.15 -0.15 -10.84
N LEU A 179 -8.23 0.58 -10.97
CA LEU A 179 -9.07 0.51 -12.16
C LEU A 179 -8.30 1.17 -13.31
N PRO A 180 -8.25 0.57 -14.51
CA PRO A 180 -7.68 1.24 -15.67
C PRO A 180 -8.35 2.60 -15.91
N ASP A 181 -7.55 3.60 -16.27
CA ASP A 181 -8.05 4.94 -16.51
C ASP A 181 -9.06 4.92 -17.68
N GLY A 182 -10.14 5.70 -17.55
CA GLY A 182 -11.22 5.76 -18.52
C GLY A 182 -12.21 4.58 -18.46
N GLN A 183 -12.00 3.60 -17.60
CA GLN A 183 -12.96 2.51 -17.39
C GLN A 183 -13.84 2.78 -16.17
N GLU A 184 -15.17 2.66 -16.37
CA GLU A 184 -16.12 2.61 -15.25
C GLU A 184 -16.18 1.18 -14.70
N PRO A 185 -16.27 1.02 -13.37
CA PRO A 185 -16.39 -0.30 -12.77
C PRO A 185 -17.72 -0.95 -13.22
N THR A 186 -17.63 -2.18 -13.69
CA THR A 186 -18.83 -2.96 -14.03
C THR A 186 -19.74 -3.10 -12.81
N VAL A 187 -21.05 -3.32 -13.04
CA VAL A 187 -22.05 -3.51 -11.94
C VAL A 187 -21.60 -4.63 -10.99
N PHE A 188 -21.11 -5.74 -11.52
CA PHE A 188 -20.56 -6.84 -10.74
C PHE A 188 -19.35 -6.41 -9.89
N ARG A 189 -18.44 -5.60 -10.45
CA ARG A 189 -17.28 -5.07 -9.72
C ARG A 189 -17.69 -4.05 -8.63
N ARG A 190 -18.76 -3.28 -8.86
CA ARG A 190 -19.33 -2.36 -7.84
C ARG A 190 -19.91 -3.14 -6.65
N LEU A 191 -20.65 -4.22 -6.92
CA LEU A 191 -21.19 -5.11 -5.89
C LEU A 191 -20.07 -5.81 -5.10
N LEU A 192 -19.08 -6.37 -5.81
CA LEU A 192 -17.89 -6.95 -5.16
C LEU A 192 -17.14 -5.93 -4.33
N ASN A 193 -17.06 -4.68 -4.77
CA ASN A 193 -16.36 -3.63 -4.02
C ASN A 193 -17.08 -3.24 -2.74
N GLN A 194 -18.41 -3.38 -2.65
CA GLN A 194 -19.13 -3.13 -1.40
C GLN A 194 -18.68 -4.12 -0.30
N VAL A 195 -18.46 -5.37 -0.66
CA VAL A 195 -17.97 -6.40 0.26
C VAL A 195 -16.44 -6.28 0.45
N ALA A 196 -15.69 -6.20 -0.65
CA ALA A 196 -14.24 -6.12 -0.61
C ALA A 196 -13.73 -4.81 0.02
N GLY A 197 -14.39 -3.69 -0.25
CA GLY A 197 -14.06 -2.37 0.31
C GLY A 197 -14.22 -2.31 1.82
N THR A 198 -15.22 -3.03 2.34
CA THR A 198 -15.43 -3.17 3.79
C THR A 198 -14.40 -4.09 4.44
N LEU A 199 -14.04 -5.19 3.77
CA LEU A 199 -13.22 -6.26 4.35
C LEU A 199 -11.72 -6.12 4.05
N PHE A 200 -11.35 -5.59 2.87
CA PHE A 200 -9.95 -5.64 2.42
C PHE A 200 -9.43 -4.32 1.83
N SER A 201 -10.08 -3.77 0.81
CA SER A 201 -9.58 -2.58 0.10
C SER A 201 -10.54 -2.17 -1.01
N ASP A 202 -10.51 -0.89 -1.38
CA ASP A 202 -11.27 -0.38 -2.50
C ASP A 202 -10.60 -0.79 -3.83
N ILE A 203 -11.29 -1.65 -4.60
CA ILE A 203 -10.80 -2.17 -5.90
C ILE A 203 -11.20 -1.27 -7.09
N ASN A 204 -11.92 -0.17 -6.84
CA ASN A 204 -12.42 0.73 -7.87
C ASN A 204 -11.66 2.06 -7.94
N ARG A 205 -10.58 2.22 -7.18
CA ARG A 205 -9.77 3.44 -7.22
C ARG A 205 -9.06 3.57 -8.57
N SER A 206 -9.07 4.80 -9.12
CA SER A 206 -8.30 5.19 -10.30
C SER A 206 -7.14 6.07 -9.87
N ILE A 207 -5.94 5.77 -10.35
CA ILE A 207 -4.76 6.57 -10.03
C ILE A 207 -4.89 7.99 -10.61
N GLY A 208 -5.44 8.14 -11.82
CA GLY A 208 -5.66 9.44 -12.45
C GLY A 208 -6.56 10.34 -11.62
N LYS A 209 -7.63 9.79 -10.99
CA LYS A 209 -8.51 10.56 -10.11
C LYS A 209 -7.79 11.02 -8.83
N ILE A 210 -6.87 10.20 -8.29
CA ILE A 210 -6.12 10.54 -7.09
C ILE A 210 -5.05 11.59 -7.40
N THR A 211 -4.28 11.40 -8.48
CA THR A 211 -3.21 12.32 -8.89
C THR A 211 -3.72 13.68 -9.36
N ALA A 212 -4.95 13.76 -9.90
CA ALA A 212 -5.56 15.03 -10.33
C ALA A 212 -5.63 16.12 -9.23
N HIS A 213 -5.46 15.73 -7.97
CA HIS A 213 -5.44 16.65 -6.82
C HIS A 213 -4.02 17.05 -6.37
N THR A 214 -2.98 16.68 -7.14
CA THR A 214 -1.57 16.98 -6.89
C THR A 214 -0.91 17.52 -8.16
N THR A 215 0.32 18.02 -8.05
CA THR A 215 1.14 18.42 -9.23
C THR A 215 2.03 17.27 -9.70
N LEU A 216 1.97 16.09 -9.05
CA LEU A 216 2.78 14.93 -9.42
C LEU A 216 2.49 14.48 -10.85
N GLN A 217 3.53 14.33 -11.63
CA GLN A 217 3.46 13.94 -13.05
C GLN A 217 3.64 12.42 -13.19
N LEU A 218 2.78 11.80 -13.98
CA LEU A 218 2.89 10.38 -14.31
C LEU A 218 4.02 10.17 -15.33
N GLU A 219 5.12 9.52 -14.90
CA GLU A 219 6.25 9.18 -15.79
C GLU A 219 6.14 7.77 -16.36
N PHE A 220 5.57 6.86 -15.58
CA PHE A 220 5.56 5.44 -15.91
C PHE A 220 4.33 4.74 -15.33
N ASN A 221 3.73 3.82 -16.09
CA ASN A 221 2.56 3.07 -15.67
C ASN A 221 2.53 1.69 -16.37
N GLU A 222 3.05 0.67 -15.69
CA GLU A 222 3.20 -0.70 -16.21
C GLU A 222 2.15 -1.63 -15.57
N ALA A 223 1.53 -2.47 -16.41
CA ALA A 223 0.70 -3.57 -15.92
C ALA A 223 1.57 -4.62 -15.22
N ALA A 224 1.18 -5.05 -14.01
CA ALA A 224 1.94 -5.98 -13.20
C ALA A 224 1.20 -7.30 -12.98
N ALA A 225 0.51 -7.47 -11.85
CA ALA A 225 -0.12 -8.74 -11.49
C ALA A 225 -1.59 -8.81 -11.96
N LEU A 226 -2.13 -10.03 -12.02
CA LEU A 226 -3.54 -10.34 -12.26
C LEU A 226 -4.10 -9.66 -13.54
N GLY A 227 -3.41 -9.84 -14.67
CA GLY A 227 -3.86 -9.29 -15.94
C GLY A 227 -3.88 -7.76 -16.00
N GLY A 228 -3.04 -7.09 -15.21
CA GLY A 228 -2.96 -5.63 -15.16
C GLY A 228 -3.88 -4.97 -14.12
N ALA A 229 -4.57 -5.76 -13.29
CA ALA A 229 -5.32 -5.21 -12.16
C ALA A 229 -4.41 -4.54 -11.13
N PHE A 230 -3.17 -5.04 -10.98
CA PHE A 230 -2.10 -4.37 -10.24
C PHE A 230 -1.19 -3.64 -11.23
N ARG A 231 -0.72 -2.49 -10.81
CA ARG A 231 0.12 -1.62 -11.64
C ARG A 231 1.35 -1.18 -10.86
N ILE A 232 2.46 -0.99 -11.58
CA ILE A 232 3.64 -0.31 -11.10
C ILE A 232 3.64 1.07 -11.73
N ILE A 233 3.68 2.10 -10.90
CA ILE A 233 3.51 3.48 -11.32
C ILE A 233 4.64 4.31 -10.71
N ARG A 234 5.25 5.18 -11.52
CA ARG A 234 6.18 6.19 -11.08
C ARG A 234 5.59 7.57 -11.29
N LEU A 235 5.53 8.33 -10.22
CA LEU A 235 5.11 9.72 -10.21
C LEU A 235 6.32 10.60 -9.89
N ARG A 236 6.44 11.75 -10.53
CA ARG A 236 7.53 12.71 -10.34
C ARG A 236 7.00 14.02 -9.80
N LYS A 237 7.63 14.56 -8.77
CA LYS A 237 7.39 15.95 -8.37
C LYS A 237 8.13 16.89 -9.33
N PRO A 238 7.48 17.90 -9.91
CA PRO A 238 8.15 18.91 -10.72
C PRO A 238 9.31 19.59 -9.98
N LEU A 239 10.26 20.17 -10.75
CA LEU A 239 11.38 20.94 -10.24
C LEU A 239 10.92 22.26 -9.62
#